data_85387a52db62576842476fc37c827681
#
_entry.id   85387a52db62576842476fc37c827681
#
_cell.length_a   1.000
_cell.length_b   1.000
_cell.length_c   1.000
_cell.angle_alpha   90.00
_cell.angle_beta   90.00
_cell.angle_gamma   90.00
#
_symmetry.space_group_name_H-M   'P 1'
#
loop_
_entity.id
_entity.type
_entity.pdbx_description
1 polymer ?
#
loop_
_entity_poly.entity_id
_entity_poly.type
_entity_poly.pdbx_seq_one_letter_code
_entity_poly.pdbx_strand_id
1 'polypeptide(L)'
;LMHSVIYRTEMLRACQLELPKHTFYVDNIFVYQPLPAVKSIYYMDVDLYRYFIGRADQSVNEKVMVTRVDQQVRVTKLMIDSHNLKQLYQTQRKLARYMTSYLSMMMTISSIFLIIDGSPAALGKKTELWEYLRTSNPELYHKLKYRSLSFVGNIPGYQGRKLSVKLYRLARKIYKFN
;
A
#
# COMPACT_ATOMS: atom_id res chain seq x y z
N LEU A 1 -10.07 6.45 0.52
CA LEU A 1 -9.26 7.07 -0.55
C LEU A 1 -10.09 7.36 -1.78
N MET A 2 -10.64 6.36 -2.49
CA MET A 2 -11.34 6.58 -3.76
C MET A 2 -12.58 7.48 -3.66
N HIS A 3 -13.23 7.54 -2.51
CA HIS A 3 -14.40 8.41 -2.30
C HIS A 3 -14.06 9.90 -2.19
N SER A 4 -12.78 10.26 -2.11
CA SER A 4 -12.30 11.65 -2.04
C SER A 4 -11.57 12.10 -3.32
N VAL A 5 -11.63 11.32 -4.38
CA VAL A 5 -10.93 11.61 -5.64
C VAL A 5 -11.89 11.52 -6.81
N ILE A 6 -11.91 12.54 -7.65
CA ILE A 6 -12.67 12.60 -8.89
C ILE A 6 -11.68 12.72 -10.05
N TYR A 7 -11.77 11.84 -11.03
CA TYR A 7 -10.97 11.87 -12.24
C TYR A 7 -11.81 12.17 -13.48
N ARG A 8 -11.18 12.79 -14.46
CA ARG A 8 -11.77 12.83 -15.81
C ARG A 8 -11.79 11.42 -16.39
N THR A 9 -12.93 10.95 -16.86
CA THR A 9 -13.13 9.59 -17.38
C THR A 9 -12.18 9.28 -18.55
N GLU A 10 -11.95 10.25 -19.44
CA GLU A 10 -11.00 10.12 -20.56
C GLU A 10 -9.59 9.80 -20.10
N MET A 11 -9.12 10.44 -19.01
CA MET A 11 -7.81 10.18 -18.42
C MET A 11 -7.71 8.74 -17.88
N LEU A 12 -8.74 8.27 -17.17
CA LEU A 12 -8.78 6.89 -16.66
C LEU A 12 -8.76 5.86 -17.80
N ARG A 13 -9.52 6.14 -18.88
CA ARG A 13 -9.51 5.27 -20.08
C ARG A 13 -8.14 5.26 -20.75
N ALA A 14 -7.48 6.41 -20.87
CA ALA A 14 -6.14 6.50 -21.43
C ALA A 14 -5.08 5.77 -20.57
N CYS A 15 -5.27 5.72 -19.24
CA CYS A 15 -4.41 4.95 -18.33
C CYS A 15 -4.64 3.44 -18.40
N GLN A 16 -5.65 2.96 -19.11
CA GLN A 16 -6.04 1.55 -19.16
C GLN A 16 -6.18 0.95 -17.75
N LEU A 17 -6.78 1.73 -16.85
CA LEU A 17 -6.93 1.32 -15.45
C LEU A 17 -7.90 0.13 -15.35
N GLU A 18 -7.37 -1.00 -14.90
CA GLU A 18 -8.16 -2.20 -14.60
C GLU A 18 -8.09 -2.52 -13.12
N LEU A 19 -9.26 -2.66 -12.50
CA LEU A 19 -9.36 -3.04 -11.10
C LEU A 19 -9.73 -4.53 -11.00
N PRO A 20 -8.98 -5.34 -10.22
CA PRO A 20 -9.29 -6.75 -10.07
C PRO A 20 -10.66 -6.95 -9.42
N LYS A 21 -11.48 -7.80 -10.03
CA LYS A 21 -12.81 -8.14 -9.53
C LYS A 21 -12.73 -8.86 -8.19
N HIS A 22 -13.76 -8.67 -7.35
CA HIS A 22 -13.89 -9.32 -6.04
C HIS A 22 -12.64 -9.17 -5.14
N THR A 23 -11.99 -8.00 -5.20
CA THR A 23 -10.75 -7.74 -4.45
C THR A 23 -10.94 -6.47 -3.61
N PHE A 24 -10.67 -6.57 -2.31
CA PHE A 24 -10.63 -5.40 -1.43
C PHE A 24 -9.33 -4.61 -1.65
N TYR A 25 -9.31 -3.37 -1.18
CA TYR A 25 -8.14 -2.47 -1.23
C TYR A 25 -7.76 -1.97 -2.64
N VAL A 26 -8.61 -2.22 -3.65
CA VAL A 26 -8.41 -1.73 -5.04
C VAL A 26 -8.44 -0.20 -5.15
N ASP A 27 -8.99 0.48 -4.14
CA ASP A 27 -8.92 1.94 -3.98
C ASP A 27 -7.47 2.46 -4.00
N ASN A 28 -6.51 1.66 -3.55
CA ASN A 28 -5.09 1.99 -3.64
C ASN A 28 -4.59 1.98 -5.09
N ILE A 29 -5.03 1.02 -5.90
CA ILE A 29 -4.70 0.99 -7.34
C ILE A 29 -5.35 2.17 -8.05
N PHE A 30 -6.64 2.43 -7.76
CA PHE A 30 -7.41 3.53 -8.34
C PHE A 30 -6.76 4.90 -8.10
N VAL A 31 -6.15 5.10 -6.94
CA VAL A 31 -5.46 6.36 -6.62
C VAL A 31 -4.03 6.37 -7.18
N TYR A 32 -3.32 5.24 -7.13
CA TYR A 32 -1.89 5.17 -7.42
C TYR A 32 -1.57 5.11 -8.91
N GLN A 33 -2.25 4.24 -9.66
CA GLN A 33 -1.90 3.95 -11.05
C GLN A 33 -2.09 5.17 -11.98
N PRO A 34 -3.13 6.02 -11.85
CA PRO A 34 -3.30 7.17 -12.72
C PRO A 34 -2.37 8.35 -12.44
N LEU A 35 -1.66 8.38 -11.30
CA LEU A 35 -0.88 9.55 -10.86
C LEU A 35 0.09 10.12 -11.92
N PRO A 36 0.86 9.31 -12.68
CA PRO A 36 1.77 9.86 -13.69
C PRO A 36 1.08 10.57 -14.86
N ALA A 37 -0.19 10.27 -15.10
CA ALA A 37 -0.98 10.92 -16.15
C ALA A 37 -1.67 12.21 -15.69
N VAL A 38 -1.68 12.49 -14.38
CA VAL A 38 -2.30 13.69 -13.82
C VAL A 38 -1.46 14.92 -14.13
N LYS A 39 -2.03 15.89 -14.86
CA LYS A 39 -1.37 17.17 -15.20
C LYS A 39 -1.70 18.28 -14.21
N SER A 40 -2.90 18.28 -13.65
CA SER A 40 -3.35 19.28 -12.70
C SER A 40 -4.26 18.65 -11.64
N ILE A 41 -4.20 19.19 -10.43
CA ILE A 41 -5.05 18.79 -9.30
C ILE A 41 -5.80 20.03 -8.84
N TYR A 42 -7.11 19.91 -8.70
CA TYR A 42 -7.96 20.92 -8.06
C TYR A 42 -8.40 20.41 -6.69
N TYR A 43 -8.10 21.15 -5.65
CA TYR A 43 -8.58 20.86 -4.30
C TYR A 43 -9.91 21.56 -4.06
N MET A 44 -10.91 20.79 -3.62
CA MET A 44 -12.20 21.34 -3.20
C MET A 44 -12.37 21.12 -1.70
N ASP A 45 -12.57 22.17 -0.96
CA ASP A 45 -12.86 22.11 0.48
C ASP A 45 -14.37 21.95 0.70
N VAL A 46 -14.88 20.75 0.35
CA VAL A 46 -16.29 20.39 0.45
C VAL A 46 -16.47 18.97 0.97
N ASP A 47 -17.39 18.78 1.89
CA ASP A 47 -17.77 17.49 2.44
C ASP A 47 -18.74 16.75 1.51
N LEU A 48 -18.25 16.29 0.35
CA LEU A 48 -19.04 15.52 -0.63
C LEU A 48 -19.38 14.11 -0.17
N TYR A 49 -18.58 13.53 0.73
CA TYR A 49 -18.76 12.16 1.18
C TYR A 49 -18.62 12.06 2.71
N ARG A 50 -19.63 11.49 3.34
CA ARG A 50 -19.63 11.22 4.78
C ARG A 50 -19.39 9.74 5.03
N TYR A 51 -18.23 9.41 5.56
CA TYR A 51 -17.83 8.04 5.84
C TYR A 51 -18.08 7.69 7.31
N PHE A 52 -19.00 6.76 7.56
CA PHE A 52 -19.26 6.28 8.91
C PHE A 52 -18.14 5.32 9.35
N ILE A 53 -17.42 5.68 10.40
CA ILE A 53 -16.31 4.90 10.96
C ILE A 53 -16.76 4.21 12.24
N GLY A 54 -16.31 2.95 12.47
CA GLY A 54 -16.51 2.24 13.74
C GLY A 54 -17.38 0.99 13.65
N ARG A 55 -17.81 0.57 12.44
CA ARG A 55 -18.49 -0.73 12.30
C ARG A 55 -17.48 -1.87 12.39
N ALA A 56 -17.90 -2.98 13.04
CA ALA A 56 -17.05 -4.16 13.23
C ALA A 56 -16.67 -4.88 11.92
N ASP A 57 -17.51 -4.75 10.89
CA ASP A 57 -17.35 -5.38 9.57
C ASP A 57 -16.52 -4.56 8.56
N GLN A 58 -16.02 -3.39 8.97
CA GLN A 58 -15.23 -2.54 8.08
C GLN A 58 -13.95 -3.21 7.62
N SER A 59 -13.63 -3.01 6.33
CA SER A 59 -12.44 -3.58 5.68
C SER A 59 -11.11 -3.17 6.31
N VAL A 60 -11.10 -2.07 7.05
CA VAL A 60 -9.93 -1.54 7.78
C VAL A 60 -9.81 -2.05 9.22
N ASN A 61 -10.73 -2.89 9.69
CA ASN A 61 -10.60 -3.55 10.99
C ASN A 61 -9.44 -4.56 10.97
N GLU A 62 -8.56 -4.54 12.00
CA GLU A 62 -7.37 -5.41 12.07
C GLU A 62 -7.69 -6.89 11.83
N LYS A 63 -8.75 -7.41 12.47
CA LYS A 63 -9.17 -8.81 12.29
C LYS A 63 -9.59 -9.10 10.86
N VAL A 64 -10.36 -8.19 10.25
CA VAL A 64 -10.81 -8.32 8.85
C VAL A 64 -9.63 -8.22 7.89
N MET A 65 -8.68 -7.31 8.15
CA MET A 65 -7.48 -7.16 7.31
C MET A 65 -6.58 -8.40 7.35
N VAL A 66 -6.43 -9.06 8.48
CA VAL A 66 -5.68 -10.32 8.60
C VAL A 66 -6.33 -11.41 7.74
N THR A 67 -7.66 -11.58 7.80
CA THR A 67 -8.37 -12.59 6.98
C THR A 67 -8.31 -12.30 5.48
N ARG A 68 -8.07 -11.06 5.09
CA ARG A 68 -8.03 -10.62 3.68
C ARG A 68 -6.62 -10.22 3.22
N VAL A 69 -5.60 -10.61 3.97
CA VAL A 69 -4.21 -10.20 3.68
C VAL A 69 -3.72 -10.64 2.31
N ASP A 70 -4.24 -11.74 1.76
CA ASP A 70 -3.92 -12.19 0.41
C ASP A 70 -4.34 -11.17 -0.66
N GLN A 71 -5.47 -10.51 -0.46
CA GLN A 71 -5.94 -9.46 -1.36
C GLN A 71 -5.08 -8.20 -1.24
N GLN A 72 -4.67 -7.86 -0.02
CA GLN A 72 -3.72 -6.78 0.22
C GLN A 72 -2.36 -7.04 -0.48
N VAL A 73 -1.84 -8.26 -0.38
CA VAL A 73 -0.60 -8.70 -1.07
C VAL A 73 -0.78 -8.61 -2.58
N ARG A 74 -1.91 -9.09 -3.13
CA ARG A 74 -2.23 -9.00 -4.56
C ARG A 74 -2.22 -7.55 -5.04
N VAL A 75 -2.92 -6.67 -4.36
CA VAL A 75 -2.96 -5.23 -4.68
C VAL A 75 -1.56 -4.61 -4.61
N THR A 76 -0.77 -4.96 -3.60
CA THR A 76 0.61 -4.46 -3.47
C THR A 76 1.49 -4.90 -4.63
N LYS A 77 1.38 -6.16 -5.10
CA LYS A 77 2.10 -6.64 -6.30
C LYS A 77 1.69 -5.88 -7.55
N LEU A 78 0.39 -5.67 -7.77
CA LEU A 78 -0.10 -4.87 -8.90
C LEU A 78 0.43 -3.43 -8.88
N MET A 79 0.57 -2.83 -7.70
CA MET A 79 1.17 -1.50 -7.55
C MET A 79 2.69 -1.51 -7.84
N ILE A 80 3.41 -2.58 -7.47
CA ILE A 80 4.83 -2.75 -7.81
C ILE A 80 5.02 -2.75 -9.34
N ASP A 81 4.12 -3.44 -10.06
CA ASP A 81 4.22 -3.63 -11.51
C ASP A 81 3.72 -2.44 -12.32
N SER A 82 2.90 -1.57 -11.71
CA SER A 82 2.18 -0.52 -12.44
C SER A 82 3.10 0.53 -13.08
N HIS A 83 4.28 0.80 -12.51
CA HIS A 83 5.17 1.86 -12.98
C HIS A 83 6.65 1.58 -12.77
N ASN A 84 7.46 1.96 -13.76
CA ASN A 84 8.91 2.06 -13.59
C ASN A 84 9.26 3.35 -12.81
N LEU A 85 9.33 3.25 -11.48
CA LEU A 85 9.62 4.40 -10.61
C LEU A 85 11.01 4.99 -10.84
N LYS A 86 11.98 4.21 -11.34
CA LYS A 86 13.31 4.71 -11.70
C LYS A 86 13.23 5.69 -12.87
N GLN A 87 12.51 5.32 -13.91
CA GLN A 87 12.27 6.20 -15.07
C GLN A 87 11.45 7.44 -14.65
N LEU A 88 10.40 7.25 -13.86
CA LEU A 88 9.59 8.34 -13.35
C LEU A 88 10.42 9.32 -12.51
N TYR A 89 11.42 8.82 -11.78
CA TYR A 89 12.30 9.67 -10.97
C TYR A 89 13.15 10.63 -11.80
N GLN A 90 13.46 10.28 -13.05
CA GLN A 90 14.21 11.15 -13.97
C GLN A 90 13.37 12.30 -14.50
N THR A 91 12.08 12.05 -14.73
CA THR A 91 11.17 13.04 -15.37
C THR A 91 10.31 13.79 -14.35
N GLN A 92 9.84 13.13 -13.30
CA GLN A 92 8.90 13.65 -12.30
C GLN A 92 9.34 13.30 -10.87
N ARG A 93 10.48 13.81 -10.46
CA ARG A 93 11.17 13.45 -9.21
C ARG A 93 10.29 13.53 -7.95
N LYS A 94 9.47 14.58 -7.82
CA LYS A 94 8.59 14.76 -6.64
C LYS A 94 7.51 13.69 -6.61
N LEU A 95 6.88 13.42 -7.75
CA LEU A 95 5.87 12.38 -7.88
C LEU A 95 6.46 11.00 -7.62
N ALA A 96 7.61 10.67 -8.19
CA ALA A 96 8.27 9.38 -7.95
C ALA A 96 8.61 9.16 -6.46
N ARG A 97 9.01 10.22 -5.74
CA ARG A 97 9.21 10.15 -4.28
C ARG A 97 7.91 9.85 -3.53
N TYR A 98 6.83 10.54 -3.88
CA TYR A 98 5.51 10.31 -3.29
C TYR A 98 5.05 8.87 -3.55
N MET A 99 5.12 8.40 -4.80
CA MET A 99 4.72 7.04 -5.18
C MET A 99 5.60 5.98 -4.50
N THR A 100 6.90 6.23 -4.35
CA THR A 100 7.80 5.36 -3.57
C THR A 100 7.38 5.27 -2.10
N SER A 101 7.01 6.41 -1.49
CA SER A 101 6.57 6.44 -0.10
C SER A 101 5.22 5.73 0.08
N TYR A 102 4.33 5.88 -0.88
CA TYR A 102 3.06 5.18 -0.88
C TYR A 102 3.27 3.65 -0.99
N LEU A 103 4.10 3.21 -1.91
CA LEU A 103 4.43 1.79 -2.05
C LEU A 103 5.13 1.24 -0.80
N SER A 104 6.00 2.04 -0.15
CA SER A 104 6.58 1.69 1.15
C SER A 104 5.51 1.45 2.22
N MET A 105 4.49 2.29 2.28
CA MET A 105 3.35 2.10 3.18
C MET A 105 2.62 0.79 2.87
N MET A 106 2.33 0.50 1.61
CA MET A 106 1.64 -0.73 1.19
C MET A 106 2.45 -1.98 1.54
N MET A 107 3.77 -1.97 1.31
CA MET A 107 4.69 -3.05 1.71
C MET A 107 4.73 -3.24 3.23
N THR A 108 4.70 -2.13 3.98
CA THR A 108 4.67 -2.15 5.45
C THR A 108 3.38 -2.78 5.96
N ILE A 109 2.24 -2.32 5.48
CA ILE A 109 0.91 -2.82 5.87
C ILE A 109 0.81 -4.32 5.56
N SER A 110 1.15 -4.74 4.34
CA SER A 110 1.15 -6.15 3.94
C SER A 110 2.04 -6.99 4.86
N SER A 111 3.26 -6.52 5.15
CA SER A 111 4.21 -7.22 6.02
C SER A 111 3.70 -7.35 7.46
N ILE A 112 3.13 -6.28 8.01
CA ILE A 112 2.62 -6.24 9.39
C ILE A 112 1.44 -7.20 9.56
N PHE A 113 0.48 -7.22 8.63
CA PHE A 113 -0.67 -8.13 8.75
C PHE A 113 -0.27 -9.61 8.57
N LEU A 114 0.71 -9.91 7.71
CA LEU A 114 1.30 -11.25 7.61
C LEU A 114 2.06 -11.65 8.89
N ILE A 115 2.69 -10.71 9.59
CA ILE A 115 3.32 -10.94 10.89
C ILE A 115 2.28 -11.11 12.00
N ILE A 116 1.16 -10.39 11.95
CA ILE A 116 0.06 -10.53 12.95
C ILE A 116 -0.62 -11.88 12.82
N ASP A 117 -0.85 -12.36 11.60
CA ASP A 117 -1.32 -13.73 11.34
C ASP A 117 -0.35 -14.74 11.96
N GLY A 118 0.96 -14.59 11.68
CA GLY A 118 2.05 -15.33 12.32
C GLY A 118 2.14 -16.80 11.95
N SER A 119 1.23 -17.34 11.13
CA SER A 119 1.31 -18.71 10.63
C SER A 119 2.54 -18.90 9.73
N PRO A 120 3.10 -20.12 9.65
CA PRO A 120 4.21 -20.40 8.73
C PRO A 120 3.89 -20.01 7.28
N ALA A 121 2.65 -20.24 6.85
CA ALA A 121 2.17 -19.87 5.53
C ALA A 121 2.17 -18.34 5.32
N ALA A 122 1.68 -17.55 6.28
CA ALA A 122 1.68 -16.10 6.21
C ALA A 122 3.11 -15.52 6.20
N LEU A 123 4.00 -16.07 7.02
CA LEU A 123 5.41 -15.66 7.03
C LEU A 123 6.12 -16.03 5.72
N GLY A 124 5.76 -17.17 5.11
CA GLY A 124 6.20 -17.53 3.76
C GLY A 124 5.76 -16.51 2.71
N LYS A 125 4.47 -16.13 2.70
CA LYS A 125 3.93 -15.10 1.80
C LYS A 125 4.62 -13.75 1.97
N LYS A 126 5.00 -13.38 3.20
CA LYS A 126 5.79 -12.16 3.45
C LYS A 126 7.14 -12.24 2.74
N THR A 127 7.83 -13.36 2.86
CA THR A 127 9.12 -13.60 2.18
C THR A 127 8.94 -13.52 0.66
N GLU A 128 7.93 -14.18 0.12
CA GLU A 128 7.59 -14.15 -1.31
C GLU A 128 7.28 -12.74 -1.83
N LEU A 129 6.57 -11.92 -1.07
CA LEU A 129 6.28 -10.54 -1.46
C LEU A 129 7.56 -9.71 -1.56
N TRP A 130 8.50 -9.87 -0.62
CA TRP A 130 9.77 -9.15 -0.66
C TRP A 130 10.71 -9.68 -1.76
N GLU A 131 10.70 -11.00 -2.03
CA GLU A 131 11.40 -11.58 -3.18
C GLU A 131 10.82 -11.06 -4.49
N TYR A 132 9.49 -10.99 -4.59
CA TYR A 132 8.82 -10.42 -5.76
C TYR A 132 9.31 -9.00 -6.05
N LEU A 133 9.36 -8.14 -5.02
CA LEU A 133 9.91 -6.80 -5.18
C LEU A 133 11.40 -6.82 -5.58
N ARG A 134 12.19 -7.73 -5.01
CA ARG A 134 13.62 -7.86 -5.29
C ARG A 134 13.89 -8.25 -6.74
N THR A 135 13.10 -9.16 -7.29
CA THR A 135 13.23 -9.62 -8.68
C THR A 135 12.69 -8.59 -9.67
N SER A 136 11.55 -7.95 -9.36
CA SER A 136 10.94 -6.93 -10.22
C SER A 136 11.72 -5.62 -10.23
N ASN A 137 12.25 -5.18 -9.08
CA ASN A 137 12.97 -3.92 -8.95
C ASN A 137 14.00 -3.95 -7.81
N PRO A 138 15.24 -4.42 -8.07
CA PRO A 138 16.28 -4.56 -7.04
C PRO A 138 16.65 -3.24 -6.33
N GLU A 139 16.70 -2.12 -7.06
CA GLU A 139 17.04 -0.81 -6.48
C GLU A 139 15.95 -0.36 -5.50
N LEU A 140 14.68 -0.50 -5.90
CA LEU A 140 13.55 -0.17 -5.06
C LEU A 140 13.48 -1.08 -3.83
N TYR A 141 13.77 -2.38 -3.99
CA TYR A 141 13.88 -3.33 -2.89
C TYR A 141 14.86 -2.86 -1.82
N HIS A 142 16.11 -2.50 -2.21
CA HIS A 142 17.11 -2.01 -1.26
C HIS A 142 16.65 -0.73 -0.55
N LYS A 143 16.05 0.20 -1.30
CA LYS A 143 15.53 1.44 -0.75
C LYS A 143 14.40 1.19 0.26
N LEU A 144 13.42 0.36 -0.09
CA LEU A 144 12.28 0.09 0.78
C LEU A 144 12.67 -0.75 1.99
N LYS A 145 13.51 -1.76 1.82
CA LYS A 145 13.88 -2.67 2.89
C LYS A 145 14.74 -2.03 3.99
N TYR A 146 15.63 -1.10 3.62
CA TYR A 146 16.65 -0.58 4.53
C TYR A 146 16.56 0.91 4.81
N ARG A 147 15.85 1.69 4.00
CA ARG A 147 15.87 3.17 4.05
C ARG A 147 14.47 3.79 4.08
N SER A 148 13.45 3.04 4.43
CA SER A 148 12.07 3.52 4.45
C SER A 148 11.31 2.99 5.67
N LEU A 149 10.05 3.41 5.80
CA LEU A 149 9.15 2.94 6.86
C LEU A 149 9.01 1.41 6.84
N SER A 150 9.15 0.77 5.69
CA SER A 150 9.03 -0.69 5.55
C SER A 150 10.11 -1.47 6.32
N PHE A 151 11.21 -0.81 6.75
CA PHE A 151 12.19 -1.43 7.64
C PHE A 151 11.54 -2.01 8.90
N VAL A 152 10.55 -1.31 9.47
CA VAL A 152 9.81 -1.78 10.65
C VAL A 152 9.18 -3.16 10.43
N GLY A 153 8.65 -3.44 9.24
CA GLY A 153 8.11 -4.76 8.89
C GLY A 153 9.16 -5.83 8.61
N ASN A 154 10.46 -5.48 8.64
CA ASN A 154 11.57 -6.38 8.28
C ASN A 154 12.58 -6.61 9.39
N ILE A 155 12.30 -6.19 10.62
CA ILE A 155 13.16 -6.47 11.77
C ILE A 155 13.27 -7.99 11.94
N PRO A 156 14.48 -8.57 11.95
CA PRO A 156 14.67 -10.02 11.90
C PRO A 156 14.31 -10.71 13.22
N GLY A 157 14.04 -12.00 13.12
CA GLY A 157 13.81 -12.88 14.25
C GLY A 157 12.44 -12.72 14.91
N TYR A 158 12.16 -13.58 15.88
CA TYR A 158 10.87 -13.60 16.60
C TYR A 158 10.64 -12.31 17.38
N GLN A 159 11.67 -11.82 18.10
CA GLN A 159 11.59 -10.59 18.87
C GLN A 159 11.41 -9.35 17.96
N GLY A 160 12.06 -9.35 16.78
CA GLY A 160 11.88 -8.30 15.78
C GLY A 160 10.43 -8.24 15.30
N ARG A 161 9.80 -9.37 15.03
CA ARG A 161 8.37 -9.42 14.65
C ARG A 161 7.46 -8.87 15.75
N LYS A 162 7.71 -9.24 17.02
CA LYS A 162 6.97 -8.68 18.17
C LYS A 162 7.12 -7.16 18.26
N LEU A 163 8.33 -6.66 18.07
CA LEU A 163 8.60 -5.23 18.08
C LEU A 163 7.87 -4.52 16.92
N SER A 164 7.87 -5.08 15.73
CA SER A 164 7.15 -4.55 14.56
C SER A 164 5.66 -4.38 14.86
N VAL A 165 5.01 -5.39 15.42
CA VAL A 165 3.58 -5.32 15.80
C VAL A 165 3.34 -4.28 16.91
N LYS A 166 4.24 -4.19 17.89
CA LYS A 166 4.16 -3.19 18.96
C LYS A 166 4.23 -1.76 18.43
N LEU A 167 5.18 -1.50 17.54
CA LEU A 167 5.33 -0.18 16.88
C LEU A 167 4.12 0.17 16.03
N TYR A 168 3.59 -0.79 15.26
CA TYR A 168 2.35 -0.60 14.50
C TYR A 168 1.17 -0.23 15.42
N ARG A 169 0.95 -0.97 16.51
CA ARG A 169 -0.15 -0.70 17.45
C ARG A 169 0.01 0.65 18.15
N LEU A 170 1.26 1.05 18.45
CA LEU A 170 1.55 2.37 19.00
C LEU A 170 1.23 3.47 17.98
N ALA A 171 1.67 3.33 16.74
CA ALA A 171 1.37 4.27 15.67
C ALA A 171 -0.14 4.40 15.44
N ARG A 172 -0.88 3.28 15.43
CA ARG A 172 -2.34 3.27 15.33
C ARG A 172 -3.01 4.07 16.45
N LYS A 173 -2.52 3.94 17.68
CA LYS A 173 -3.04 4.68 18.84
C LYS A 173 -2.78 6.18 18.74
N ILE A 174 -1.58 6.57 18.27
CA ILE A 174 -1.16 7.99 18.17
C ILE A 174 -1.92 8.67 17.02
N TYR A 175 -1.94 8.06 15.85
CA TYR A 175 -2.54 8.66 14.64
C TYR A 175 -4.03 8.35 14.49
N LYS A 176 -4.64 7.59 15.42
CA LYS A 176 -6.07 7.24 15.45
C LYS A 176 -6.58 6.68 14.11
N PHE A 177 -5.76 5.95 13.39
CA PHE A 177 -6.22 5.20 12.23
C PHE A 177 -6.68 3.79 12.64
N ASN A 178 -7.73 3.29 11.98
CA ASN A 178 -8.32 1.98 12.30
C ASN A 178 -7.43 0.83 11.83
#